data_1e49a8f9ee9f29937a2d9155beef652b
#
_entry.id   1e49a8f9ee9f29937a2d9155beef652b
#
_cell.length_a   1.000
_cell.length_b   1.000
_cell.length_c   1.000
_cell.angle_alpha   90.00
_cell.angle_beta   90.00
_cell.angle_gamma   90.00
#
_symmetry.space_group_name_H-M   'P 1'
#
loop_
_entity.id
_entity.type
_entity.pdbx_description
1 polymer ?
#
loop_
_entity_poly.entity_id
_entity_poly.type
_entity_poly.pdbx_seq_one_letter_code
_entity_poly.pdbx_strand_id
1 'polypeptide(L)'
;MKTTTKKPAAKARSKTPAVPLVSAAVRVLAVLDQLSRQRAVGLEDLSRQLKLAKPTVYRFLLTLQELGYARRVDGERWAMSMKLFNMGSRALDHLDLHAAARPVAEALADELGETVHMGVLDGDSAVYVL
;
A
#
# COMPACT_ATOMS: atom_id res chain seq x y z
N MET A 1 -5.08 31.29 43.01
CA MET A 1 -5.23 31.55 41.57
C MET A 1 -5.19 30.24 40.83
N LYS A 2 -6.33 29.78 40.32
CA LYS A 2 -6.44 28.54 39.55
C LYS A 2 -6.45 28.91 38.07
N THR A 3 -5.37 28.59 37.34
CA THR A 3 -5.29 28.76 35.88
C THR A 3 -5.86 27.55 35.19
N THR A 4 -7.05 27.69 34.62
CA THR A 4 -7.72 26.66 33.84
C THR A 4 -7.17 26.74 32.41
N THR A 5 -6.36 25.77 32.01
CA THR A 5 -5.87 25.64 30.64
C THR A 5 -6.96 25.03 29.78
N LYS A 6 -7.56 25.83 28.92
CA LYS A 6 -8.58 25.42 27.93
C LYS A 6 -7.94 24.66 26.80
N LYS A 7 -8.23 23.34 26.70
CA LYS A 7 -7.83 22.45 25.63
C LYS A 7 -8.46 22.91 24.29
N PRO A 8 -7.71 23.10 23.21
CA PRO A 8 -8.32 23.47 21.93
C PRO A 8 -9.14 22.32 21.36
N ALA A 9 -10.38 22.61 21.00
CA ALA A 9 -11.30 21.69 20.38
C ALA A 9 -10.77 21.23 19.01
N ALA A 10 -10.75 19.91 18.82
CA ALA A 10 -10.41 19.29 17.55
C ALA A 10 -11.41 19.76 16.48
N LYS A 11 -10.89 20.38 15.42
CA LYS A 11 -11.65 20.82 14.26
C LYS A 11 -12.31 19.62 13.60
N ALA A 12 -13.65 19.59 13.58
CA ALA A 12 -14.43 18.58 12.90
C ALA A 12 -14.02 18.51 11.42
N ARG A 13 -13.58 17.34 10.98
CA ARG A 13 -13.36 17.05 9.55
C ARG A 13 -14.69 17.28 8.83
N SER A 14 -14.73 18.20 7.87
CA SER A 14 -15.86 18.39 7.01
C SER A 14 -16.15 17.08 6.28
N LYS A 15 -17.35 16.51 6.48
CA LYS A 15 -17.82 15.35 5.72
C LYS A 15 -18.00 15.80 4.27
N THR A 16 -17.02 15.51 3.43
CA THR A 16 -17.20 15.49 1.97
C THR A 16 -18.37 14.55 1.66
N PRO A 17 -19.34 14.92 0.82
CA PRO A 17 -20.43 14.02 0.46
C PRO A 17 -19.86 12.70 -0.07
N ALA A 18 -20.33 11.57 0.49
CA ALA A 18 -19.84 10.25 0.14
C ALA A 18 -20.10 9.96 -1.33
N VAL A 19 -19.05 9.85 -2.13
CA VAL A 19 -19.15 9.39 -3.53
C VAL A 19 -19.52 7.90 -3.49
N PRO A 20 -20.53 7.44 -4.24
CA PRO A 20 -20.86 6.03 -4.30
C PRO A 20 -19.68 5.23 -4.89
N LEU A 21 -19.16 4.28 -4.10
CA LEU A 21 -18.02 3.46 -4.49
C LEU A 21 -18.47 2.29 -5.37
N VAL A 22 -17.63 1.92 -6.34
CA VAL A 22 -17.84 0.72 -7.15
C VAL A 22 -17.45 -0.50 -6.32
N SER A 23 -18.44 -1.25 -5.88
CA SER A 23 -18.29 -2.38 -4.95
C SER A 23 -17.27 -3.44 -5.43
N ALA A 24 -17.24 -3.76 -6.72
CA ALA A 24 -16.27 -4.70 -7.27
C ALA A 24 -14.82 -4.17 -7.17
N ALA A 25 -14.62 -2.89 -7.42
CA ALA A 25 -13.29 -2.27 -7.29
C ALA A 25 -12.80 -2.28 -5.84
N VAL A 26 -13.66 -1.94 -4.90
CA VAL A 26 -13.33 -2.00 -3.46
C VAL A 26 -12.91 -3.41 -3.05
N ARG A 27 -13.66 -4.43 -3.48
CA ARG A 27 -13.38 -5.83 -3.12
C ARG A 27 -12.10 -6.36 -3.76
N VAL A 28 -11.83 -6.05 -5.02
CA VAL A 28 -10.61 -6.52 -5.69
C VAL A 28 -9.36 -5.85 -5.11
N LEU A 29 -9.43 -4.57 -4.75
CA LEU A 29 -8.36 -3.87 -4.05
C LEU A 29 -8.13 -4.43 -2.64
N ALA A 30 -9.19 -4.82 -1.93
CA ALA A 30 -9.08 -5.50 -0.64
C ALA A 30 -8.37 -6.87 -0.78
N VAL A 31 -8.60 -7.60 -1.87
CA VAL A 31 -7.85 -8.84 -2.16
C VAL A 31 -6.37 -8.55 -2.35
N LEU A 32 -6.02 -7.52 -3.12
CA LEU A 32 -4.62 -7.10 -3.32
C LEU A 32 -3.95 -6.69 -2.01
N ASP A 33 -4.63 -5.87 -1.20
CA ASP A 33 -4.12 -5.47 0.11
C ASP A 33 -3.85 -6.68 1.01
N GLN A 34 -4.75 -7.65 1.03
CA GLN A 34 -4.58 -8.86 1.83
C GLN A 34 -3.45 -9.76 1.30
N LEU A 35 -3.28 -9.86 -0.03
CA LEU A 35 -2.14 -10.56 -0.63
C LEU A 35 -0.79 -9.90 -0.29
N SER A 36 -0.76 -8.57 -0.13
CA SER A 36 0.46 -7.84 0.21
C SER A 36 1.00 -8.15 1.60
N ARG A 37 0.12 -8.56 2.52
CA ARG A 37 0.45 -8.83 3.93
C ARG A 37 1.11 -10.17 4.17
N GLN A 38 1.10 -11.06 3.17
CA GLN A 38 1.55 -12.44 3.31
C GLN A 38 2.40 -12.84 2.10
N ARG A 39 3.39 -13.71 2.34
CA ARG A 39 4.22 -14.23 1.25
C ARG A 39 3.41 -15.05 0.23
N ALA A 40 2.48 -15.83 0.71
CA ALA A 40 1.54 -16.61 -0.09
C ALA A 40 0.36 -17.03 0.79
N VAL A 41 -0.85 -17.07 0.24
CA VAL A 41 -2.08 -17.38 0.98
C VAL A 41 -3.02 -18.24 0.14
N GLY A 42 -3.72 -19.18 0.80
CA GLY A 42 -4.74 -20.03 0.17
C GLY A 42 -6.07 -19.30 -0.03
N LEU A 43 -6.88 -19.80 -0.96
CA LEU A 43 -8.22 -19.27 -1.25
C LEU A 43 -9.13 -19.26 -0.02
N GLU A 44 -9.09 -20.31 0.79
CA GLU A 44 -9.94 -20.44 1.98
C GLU A 44 -9.62 -19.39 3.04
N ASP A 45 -8.32 -19.17 3.29
CA ASP A 45 -7.85 -18.16 4.23
C ASP A 45 -8.21 -16.74 3.78
N LEU A 46 -8.04 -16.43 2.50
CA LEU A 46 -8.47 -15.16 1.91
C LEU A 46 -9.99 -14.96 2.03
N SER A 47 -10.77 -15.96 1.72
CA SER A 47 -12.23 -15.92 1.86
C SER A 47 -12.66 -15.59 3.29
N ARG A 48 -12.04 -16.24 4.27
CA ARG A 48 -12.30 -16.01 5.68
C ARG A 48 -11.85 -14.60 6.14
N GLN A 49 -10.65 -14.18 5.77
CA GLN A 49 -10.08 -12.89 6.14
C GLN A 49 -10.89 -11.73 5.57
N LEU A 50 -11.33 -11.86 4.33
CA LEU A 50 -12.11 -10.83 3.61
C LEU A 50 -13.62 -10.92 3.87
N LYS A 51 -14.09 -11.99 4.51
CA LYS A 51 -15.53 -12.29 4.72
C LYS A 51 -16.31 -12.29 3.40
N LEU A 52 -15.70 -12.84 2.36
CA LEU A 52 -16.28 -12.99 1.02
C LEU A 52 -16.40 -14.47 0.67
N ALA A 53 -17.41 -14.83 -0.12
CA ALA A 53 -17.58 -16.19 -0.60
C ALA A 53 -16.39 -16.65 -1.46
N LYS A 54 -15.94 -17.91 -1.29
CA LYS A 54 -14.82 -18.48 -2.04
C LYS A 54 -14.93 -18.29 -3.56
N PRO A 55 -16.08 -18.51 -4.21
CA PRO A 55 -16.23 -18.30 -5.65
C PRO A 55 -15.96 -16.84 -6.07
N THR A 56 -16.36 -15.89 -5.23
CA THR A 56 -16.15 -14.46 -5.47
C THR A 56 -14.66 -14.12 -5.39
N VAL A 57 -13.99 -14.55 -4.32
CA VAL A 57 -12.54 -14.34 -4.15
C VAL A 57 -11.76 -15.01 -5.27
N TYR A 58 -12.13 -16.23 -5.65
CA TYR A 58 -11.50 -16.96 -6.74
C TYR A 58 -11.58 -16.22 -8.08
N ARG A 59 -12.75 -15.67 -8.40
CA ARG A 59 -12.91 -14.85 -9.62
C ARG A 59 -12.02 -13.60 -9.61
N PHE A 60 -11.90 -12.93 -8.48
CA PHE A 60 -10.98 -11.81 -8.35
C PHE A 60 -9.52 -12.23 -8.52
N LEU A 61 -9.13 -13.34 -7.93
CA LEU A 61 -7.78 -13.88 -8.07
C LEU A 61 -7.44 -14.26 -9.52
N LEU A 62 -8.36 -14.89 -10.24
CA LEU A 62 -8.18 -15.19 -11.66
C LEU A 62 -8.04 -13.91 -12.50
N THR A 63 -8.86 -12.91 -12.23
CA THR A 63 -8.76 -11.61 -12.90
C THR A 63 -7.42 -10.94 -12.61
N LEU A 64 -6.98 -10.94 -11.34
CA LEU A 64 -5.70 -10.38 -10.95
C LEU A 64 -4.53 -11.14 -11.57
N GLN A 65 -4.64 -12.46 -11.71
CA GLN A 65 -3.64 -13.28 -12.37
C GLN A 65 -3.57 -12.97 -13.87
N GLU A 66 -4.70 -12.90 -14.55
CA GLU A 66 -4.77 -12.56 -15.98
C GLU A 66 -4.18 -11.17 -16.26
N LEU A 67 -4.44 -10.22 -15.39
CA LEU A 67 -3.90 -8.87 -15.47
C LEU A 67 -2.43 -8.78 -14.97
N GLY A 68 -1.86 -9.85 -14.46
CA GLY A 68 -0.48 -9.92 -14.00
C GLY A 68 -0.20 -9.35 -12.61
N TYR A 69 -1.23 -9.08 -11.80
CA TYR A 69 -1.08 -8.56 -10.42
C TYR A 69 -0.89 -9.65 -9.36
N ALA A 70 -1.41 -10.83 -9.61
CA ALA A 70 -1.25 -11.99 -8.75
C ALA A 70 -0.63 -13.16 -9.50
N ARG A 71 -0.05 -14.11 -8.76
CA ARG A 71 0.50 -15.34 -9.30
C ARG A 71 0.19 -16.52 -8.39
N ARG A 72 0.11 -17.69 -8.94
CA ARG A 72 0.05 -18.93 -8.15
C ARG A 72 1.43 -19.34 -7.66
N VAL A 73 1.47 -19.86 -6.44
CA VAL A 73 2.64 -20.45 -5.79
C VAL A 73 2.27 -21.85 -5.36
N ASP A 74 3.13 -22.83 -5.65
CA ASP A 74 2.92 -24.24 -5.28
C ASP A 74 1.56 -24.81 -5.76
N GLY A 75 1.03 -24.28 -6.87
CA GLY A 75 -0.22 -24.75 -7.48
C GLY A 75 -1.52 -24.32 -6.80
N GLU A 76 -1.52 -24.02 -5.50
CA GLU A 76 -2.75 -23.78 -4.73
C GLU A 76 -2.79 -22.42 -4.03
N ARG A 77 -1.64 -21.87 -3.66
CA ARG A 77 -1.55 -20.60 -2.96
C ARG A 77 -1.35 -19.43 -3.93
N TRP A 78 -1.72 -18.27 -3.49
CA TRP A 78 -1.65 -17.03 -4.24
C TRP A 78 -0.69 -16.06 -3.58
N ALA A 79 0.04 -15.32 -4.40
CA ALA A 79 0.93 -14.27 -3.97
C ALA A 79 0.81 -13.06 -4.90
N MET A 80 1.17 -11.91 -4.39
CA MET A 80 1.33 -10.70 -5.20
C MET A 80 2.48 -10.86 -6.20
N SER A 81 2.34 -10.26 -7.39
CA SER A 81 3.42 -10.15 -8.37
C SER A 81 4.23 -8.86 -8.17
N MET A 82 5.35 -8.76 -8.87
CA MET A 82 6.16 -7.53 -8.89
C MET A 82 5.53 -6.38 -9.69
N LYS A 83 4.40 -6.60 -10.34
CA LYS A 83 3.76 -5.56 -11.17
C LYS A 83 3.36 -4.32 -10.36
N LEU A 84 2.85 -4.51 -9.14
CA LEU A 84 2.50 -3.39 -8.25
C LEU A 84 3.73 -2.62 -7.79
N PHE A 85 4.83 -3.29 -7.49
CA PHE A 85 6.10 -2.64 -7.20
C PHE A 85 6.54 -1.75 -8.37
N ASN A 86 6.51 -2.29 -9.60
CA ASN A 86 6.88 -1.53 -10.79
C ASN A 86 5.95 -0.33 -11.05
N MET A 87 4.65 -0.47 -10.72
CA MET A 87 3.70 0.65 -10.80
C MET A 87 4.01 1.72 -9.76
N GLY A 88 4.28 1.31 -8.53
CA GLY A 88 4.66 2.22 -7.45
C GLY A 88 5.98 2.95 -7.74
N SER A 89 6.99 2.23 -8.25
CA SER A 89 8.27 2.84 -8.63
C SER A 89 8.10 3.92 -9.70
N ARG A 90 7.28 3.68 -10.72
CA ARG A 90 6.98 4.72 -11.72
C ARG A 90 6.29 5.94 -11.13
N ALA A 91 5.43 5.75 -10.13
CA ALA A 91 4.82 6.86 -9.41
C ALA A 91 5.85 7.69 -8.64
N LEU A 92 6.84 7.02 -8.03
CA LEU A 92 7.96 7.69 -7.35
C LEU A 92 8.85 8.48 -8.30
N ASP A 93 9.09 7.97 -9.51
CA ASP A 93 9.90 8.65 -10.55
C ASP A 93 9.30 10.01 -10.96
N HIS A 94 7.99 10.20 -10.78
CA HIS A 94 7.30 11.46 -11.06
C HIS A 94 7.30 12.44 -9.86
N LEU A 95 7.85 12.05 -8.72
CA LEU A 95 7.99 12.95 -7.59
C LEU A 95 9.30 13.74 -7.71
N ASP A 96 9.20 15.05 -7.82
CA ASP A 96 10.36 15.97 -7.83
C ASP A 96 11.26 15.76 -6.61
N LEU A 97 10.68 15.32 -5.50
CA LEU A 97 11.40 15.00 -4.27
C LEU A 97 12.46 13.91 -4.47
N HIS A 98 12.14 12.85 -5.21
CA HIS A 98 13.08 11.76 -5.47
C HIS A 98 14.27 12.24 -6.32
N ALA A 99 14.01 13.02 -7.36
CA ALA A 99 15.05 13.60 -8.21
C ALA A 99 15.93 14.61 -7.44
N ALA A 100 15.35 15.41 -6.56
CA ALA A 100 16.08 16.37 -5.76
C ALA A 100 16.89 15.72 -4.62
N ALA A 101 16.39 14.65 -4.01
CA ALA A 101 17.04 14.02 -2.86
C ALA A 101 18.15 13.03 -3.23
N ARG A 102 18.05 12.37 -4.39
CA ARG A 102 19.03 11.36 -4.82
C ARG A 102 20.48 11.87 -4.80
N PRO A 103 20.85 13.00 -5.43
CA PRO A 103 22.23 13.46 -5.45
C PRO A 103 22.75 13.82 -4.05
N VAL A 104 21.87 14.28 -3.16
CA VAL A 104 22.24 14.57 -1.76
C VAL A 104 22.48 13.28 -0.98
N ALA A 105 21.64 12.27 -1.15
CA ALA A 105 21.80 10.97 -0.48
C ALA A 105 23.04 10.22 -0.98
N GLU A 106 23.33 10.26 -2.27
CA GLU A 106 24.53 9.66 -2.86
C GLU A 106 25.82 10.34 -2.33
N ALA A 107 25.86 11.67 -2.31
CA ALA A 107 27.00 12.41 -1.76
C ALA A 107 27.22 12.10 -0.29
N LEU A 108 26.17 11.99 0.50
CA LEU A 108 26.22 11.65 1.92
C LEU A 108 26.69 10.21 2.13
N ALA A 109 26.22 9.26 1.32
CA ALA A 109 26.66 7.87 1.37
C ALA A 109 28.18 7.75 1.04
N ASP A 110 28.66 8.49 0.04
CA ASP A 110 30.07 8.53 -0.33
C ASP A 110 30.94 9.15 0.78
N GLU A 111 30.47 10.21 1.43
CA GLU A 111 31.17 10.88 2.52
C GLU A 111 31.29 10.01 3.78
N LEU A 112 30.19 9.33 4.13
CA LEU A 112 30.12 8.54 5.36
C LEU A 112 30.59 7.09 5.19
N GLY A 113 30.61 6.56 3.98
CA GLY A 113 30.84 5.15 3.69
C GLY A 113 29.71 4.23 4.20
N GLU A 114 28.52 4.77 4.41
CA GLU A 114 27.34 4.10 4.97
C GLU A 114 26.16 4.12 4.00
N THR A 115 25.20 3.22 4.20
CA THR A 115 23.97 3.22 3.43
C THR A 115 23.04 4.33 3.91
N VAL A 116 22.59 5.16 2.98
CA VAL A 116 21.63 6.24 3.25
C VAL A 116 20.26 5.86 2.72
N HIS A 117 19.24 6.02 3.54
CA HIS A 117 17.85 5.80 3.17
C HIS A 117 17.05 7.08 3.33
N MET A 118 16.15 7.33 2.38
CA MET A 118 15.18 8.42 2.47
C MET A 118 13.78 7.86 2.69
N GLY A 119 13.09 8.39 3.69
CA GLY A 119 11.69 8.07 3.96
C GLY A 119 10.80 9.29 3.80
N VAL A 120 9.58 9.07 3.32
CA VAL A 120 8.50 10.05 3.25
C VAL A 120 7.39 9.64 4.20
N LEU A 121 6.83 10.61 4.92
CA LEU A 121 5.67 10.36 5.76
C LEU A 121 4.40 10.26 4.89
N ASP A 122 3.69 9.15 5.02
CA ASP A 122 2.38 8.94 4.44
C ASP A 122 1.38 8.62 5.57
N GLY A 123 0.58 9.60 5.96
CA GLY A 123 -0.25 9.52 7.16
C GLY A 123 0.59 9.27 8.40
N ASP A 124 0.36 8.15 9.08
CA ASP A 124 1.07 7.74 10.31
C ASP A 124 2.23 6.75 10.03
N SER A 125 2.60 6.55 8.78
CA SER A 125 3.61 5.59 8.35
C SER A 125 4.76 6.27 7.60
N ALA A 126 5.98 5.75 7.76
CA ALA A 126 7.12 6.13 6.93
C ALA A 126 7.28 5.15 5.78
N VAL A 127 7.35 5.65 4.55
CA VAL A 127 7.62 4.88 3.35
C VAL A 127 9.03 5.19 2.87
N TYR A 128 9.88 4.18 2.77
CA TYR A 128 11.22 4.34 2.20
C TYR A 128 11.11 4.46 0.69
N VAL A 129 11.70 5.52 0.14
CA VAL A 129 11.65 5.84 -1.29
C VAL A 129 13.04 5.84 -1.96
N LEU A 130 14.12 5.75 -1.16
CA LEU A 130 15.50 5.65 -1.62
C LEU A 130 16.30 4.80 -0.66
#